data_d498cc518fb3fedbc5540c76724e9085
#
_entry.id   d498cc518fb3fedbc5540c76724e9085
#
_cell.length_a   1.000
_cell.length_b   1.000
_cell.length_c   1.000
_cell.angle_alpha   90.00
_cell.angle_beta   90.00
_cell.angle_gamma   90.00
#
_symmetry.space_group_name_H-M   'P 1'
#
loop_
_entity.id
_entity.type
_entity.pdbx_description
1 polymer ?
#
loop_
_entity_poly.entity_id
_entity_poly.type
_entity_poly.pdbx_seq_one_letter_code
_entity_poly.pdbx_strand_id
1 'polypeptide(L)'
;SMKDSYSFDIDDEGLQQSYDAHRNAYVRIFERLGLPFAIVSAMSGAMGGSKSEEFLFPCEIGEDTFVQCTKCDYSANTEAVRVGAPAAIDSKSTPAAQVFDTPATPTIQTLVDLFNSRADLQRSDRQWTAADTLKNVVVNLRHPDGHIEALAIGVPGDREVDMKRLEAQVSPAEVVPFDDTHFAANPKLVKGYIGPNALGLAHSTGVRYLLDPRIADGSEWITGANAAGKHVAHLVHGRDFTADGVIDVAEVRDDDTCPSCASALIIKRGIEIGHVFQLGRKYAEVLGLSVLDKNGKAQTVTMGSYGIGVSRAVAAIAEATCDDIGLRWPHAIAPFNVHIVMAGKEDALITDTANNLAHTLDIQGIRVLLDDRVGVSPGVKFKDAELIGNPIIVVVGRGAANGVVEVRDRLTGIASEIAIADAAAHVKSACATS
;
A
#
# COMPACT_ATOMS: atom_id res chain seq x y z
N SER A 1 -1.62 -20.56 -1.39
CA SER A 1 -2.73 -20.81 -2.34
C SER A 1 -3.32 -19.48 -2.77
N MET A 2 -3.75 -19.42 -4.04
CA MET A 2 -4.45 -18.28 -4.62
C MET A 2 -5.84 -18.71 -5.06
N LYS A 3 -6.80 -17.79 -5.02
CA LYS A 3 -8.02 -17.85 -5.79
C LYS A 3 -7.83 -16.91 -6.97
N ASP A 4 -7.94 -17.43 -8.17
CA ASP A 4 -7.88 -16.64 -9.41
C ASP A 4 -9.20 -16.75 -10.16
N SER A 5 -9.59 -15.65 -10.79
CA SER A 5 -10.71 -15.55 -11.69
C SER A 5 -10.38 -14.61 -12.83
N TYR A 6 -10.91 -14.88 -13.99
CA TYR A 6 -10.68 -14.09 -15.19
C TYR A 6 -12.01 -13.85 -15.90
N SER A 7 -12.19 -12.66 -16.46
CA SER A 7 -13.28 -12.37 -17.37
C SER A 7 -12.75 -12.10 -18.78
N PHE A 8 -13.57 -12.45 -19.76
CA PHE A 8 -13.33 -12.22 -21.18
C PHE A 8 -14.58 -11.61 -21.77
N ASP A 9 -14.55 -10.32 -21.96
CA ASP A 9 -15.71 -9.53 -22.34
C ASP A 9 -15.55 -9.05 -23.78
N ILE A 10 -16.67 -8.83 -24.48
CA ILE A 10 -16.64 -8.47 -25.89
C ILE A 10 -16.24 -7.01 -26.11
N ASP A 11 -16.49 -6.17 -25.11
CA ASP A 11 -16.21 -4.75 -25.10
C ASP A 11 -15.85 -4.23 -23.69
N ASP A 12 -15.49 -2.95 -23.60
CA ASP A 12 -15.06 -2.33 -22.36
C ASP A 12 -16.21 -2.10 -21.38
N GLU A 13 -17.48 -2.04 -21.86
CA GLU A 13 -18.66 -1.98 -20.99
C GLU A 13 -18.86 -3.32 -20.26
N GLY A 14 -18.76 -4.42 -20.95
CA GLY A 14 -18.80 -5.76 -20.37
C GLY A 14 -17.65 -5.97 -19.37
N LEU A 15 -16.43 -5.53 -19.71
CA LEU A 15 -15.29 -5.56 -18.80
C LEU A 15 -15.57 -4.78 -17.51
N GLN A 16 -16.15 -3.58 -17.62
CA GLN A 16 -16.49 -2.78 -16.44
C GLN A 16 -17.53 -3.49 -15.57
N GLN A 17 -18.56 -4.10 -16.15
CA GLN A 17 -19.56 -4.88 -15.41
C GLN A 17 -18.94 -6.08 -14.69
N SER A 18 -18.07 -6.82 -15.36
CA SER A 18 -17.33 -7.95 -14.79
C SER A 18 -16.41 -7.50 -13.65
N TYR A 19 -15.73 -6.39 -13.83
CA TYR A 19 -14.86 -5.79 -12.81
C TYR A 19 -15.63 -5.38 -11.56
N ASP A 20 -16.74 -4.66 -11.72
CA ASP A 20 -17.56 -4.21 -10.59
C ASP A 20 -18.20 -5.39 -9.84
N ALA A 21 -18.62 -6.44 -10.55
CA ALA A 21 -19.13 -7.66 -9.94
C ALA A 21 -18.09 -8.35 -9.06
N HIS A 22 -16.86 -8.49 -9.53
CA HIS A 22 -15.76 -9.08 -8.77
C HIS A 22 -15.33 -8.19 -7.59
N ARG A 23 -15.18 -6.90 -7.82
CA ARG A 23 -14.86 -5.92 -6.78
C ARG A 23 -15.86 -5.96 -5.62
N ASN A 24 -17.16 -5.94 -5.96
CA ASN A 24 -18.22 -6.03 -4.96
C ASN A 24 -18.28 -7.40 -4.26
N ALA A 25 -17.92 -8.47 -4.95
CA ALA A 25 -17.78 -9.79 -4.32
C ALA A 25 -16.62 -9.81 -3.31
N TYR A 26 -15.47 -9.18 -3.63
CA TYR A 26 -14.32 -9.08 -2.72
C TYR A 26 -14.65 -8.27 -1.47
N VAL A 27 -15.35 -7.15 -1.61
CA VAL A 27 -15.86 -6.39 -0.46
C VAL A 27 -16.64 -7.31 0.49
N ARG A 28 -17.64 -8.03 -0.04
CA ARG A 28 -18.44 -8.96 0.79
C ARG A 28 -17.63 -10.11 1.38
N ILE A 29 -16.60 -10.61 0.67
CA ILE A 29 -15.74 -11.68 1.16
C ILE A 29 -14.95 -11.19 2.37
N PHE A 30 -14.26 -10.05 2.27
CA PHE A 30 -13.42 -9.53 3.35
C PHE A 30 -14.24 -9.04 4.54
N GLU A 31 -15.42 -8.45 4.31
CA GLU A 31 -16.38 -8.14 5.38
C GLU A 31 -16.82 -9.40 6.15
N ARG A 32 -17.17 -10.48 5.44
CA ARG A 32 -17.55 -11.77 6.07
C ARG A 32 -16.41 -12.44 6.80
N LEU A 33 -15.16 -12.20 6.39
CA LEU A 33 -13.97 -12.69 7.07
C LEU A 33 -13.60 -11.82 8.29
N GLY A 34 -14.30 -10.70 8.52
CA GLY A 34 -14.00 -9.78 9.59
C GLY A 34 -12.67 -9.02 9.42
N LEU A 35 -12.15 -8.96 8.18
CA LEU A 35 -10.92 -8.23 7.87
C LEU A 35 -11.23 -6.76 7.56
N PRO A 36 -10.69 -5.82 8.32
CA PRO A 36 -10.68 -4.42 7.88
C PRO A 36 -9.79 -4.30 6.63
N PHE A 37 -10.22 -3.52 5.65
CA PHE A 37 -9.45 -3.31 4.42
C PHE A 37 -9.61 -1.89 3.90
N ALA A 38 -8.59 -1.44 3.16
CA ALA A 38 -8.65 -0.27 2.30
C ALA A 38 -8.61 -0.73 0.83
N ILE A 39 -9.44 -0.12 -0.02
CA ILE A 39 -9.36 -0.32 -1.47
C ILE A 39 -8.51 0.82 -2.00
N VAL A 40 -7.37 0.50 -2.57
CA VAL A 40 -6.40 1.49 -3.04
C VAL A 40 -6.25 1.42 -4.55
N SER A 41 -6.21 2.57 -5.20
CA SER A 41 -5.82 2.64 -6.60
C SER A 41 -4.36 2.22 -6.73
N ALA A 42 -4.08 1.33 -7.67
CA ALA A 42 -2.75 0.77 -7.89
C ALA A 42 -2.30 0.96 -9.35
N MET A 43 -1.01 0.84 -9.58
CA MET A 43 -0.44 0.76 -10.93
C MET A 43 -0.46 -0.70 -11.40
N SER A 44 -0.94 -0.93 -12.60
CA SER A 44 -1.00 -2.29 -13.17
C SER A 44 0.38 -2.88 -13.51
N GLY A 45 1.43 -2.07 -13.51
CA GLY A 45 2.81 -2.48 -13.74
C GLY A 45 2.99 -3.32 -15.01
N ALA A 46 3.78 -4.40 -14.90
CA ALA A 46 4.03 -5.33 -16.00
C ALA A 46 2.77 -6.06 -16.49
N MET A 47 1.75 -6.21 -15.65
CA MET A 47 0.46 -6.79 -16.04
C MET A 47 -0.20 -5.95 -17.13
N GLY A 48 -0.07 -4.63 -17.07
CA GLY A 48 -0.70 -3.69 -18.00
C GLY A 48 -2.19 -3.49 -17.69
N GLY A 49 -2.85 -2.72 -18.54
CA GLY A 49 -4.27 -2.41 -18.39
C GLY A 49 -4.51 -0.97 -17.91
N SER A 50 -5.78 -0.58 -17.91
CA SER A 50 -6.20 0.81 -17.66
C SER A 50 -6.59 1.10 -16.22
N LYS A 51 -6.92 0.06 -15.43
CA LYS A 51 -7.40 0.21 -14.06
C LYS A 51 -6.97 -0.98 -13.20
N SER A 52 -6.55 -0.67 -11.98
CA SER A 52 -6.13 -1.65 -10.99
C SER A 52 -6.47 -1.14 -9.60
N GLU A 53 -7.05 -2.01 -8.75
CA GLU A 53 -7.34 -1.73 -7.35
C GLU A 53 -6.86 -2.89 -6.48
N GLU A 54 -6.13 -2.57 -5.42
CA GLU A 54 -5.69 -3.52 -4.39
C GLU A 54 -6.58 -3.42 -3.16
N PHE A 55 -6.83 -4.57 -2.54
CA PHE A 55 -7.44 -4.67 -1.21
C PHE A 55 -6.32 -4.87 -0.20
N LEU A 56 -6.01 -3.84 0.57
CA LEU A 56 -4.95 -3.87 1.58
C LEU A 56 -5.53 -3.98 2.98
N PHE A 57 -5.06 -4.95 3.76
CA PHE A 57 -5.29 -5.01 5.19
C PHE A 57 -4.29 -4.08 5.88
N PRO A 58 -4.74 -2.96 6.52
CA PRO A 58 -3.84 -2.03 7.20
C PRO A 58 -3.20 -2.68 8.43
N CYS A 59 -1.87 -2.78 8.45
CA CYS A 59 -1.10 -3.26 9.60
C CYS A 59 0.36 -2.81 9.51
N GLU A 60 1.00 -2.63 10.66
CA GLU A 60 2.38 -2.12 10.76
C GLU A 60 3.44 -3.03 10.13
N ILE A 61 3.19 -4.35 10.13
CA ILE A 61 4.10 -5.33 9.54
C ILE A 61 3.90 -5.53 8.03
N GLY A 62 2.93 -4.82 7.42
CA GLY A 62 2.65 -4.91 5.99
C GLY A 62 3.86 -4.52 5.13
N GLU A 63 4.01 -5.15 3.97
CA GLU A 63 5.10 -4.86 3.02
C GLU A 63 4.75 -3.67 2.12
N ASP A 64 3.46 -3.48 1.82
CA ASP A 64 2.99 -2.43 0.93
C ASP A 64 2.78 -1.11 1.68
N THR A 65 3.05 -0.01 0.98
CA THR A 65 2.85 1.34 1.51
C THR A 65 1.80 2.06 0.67
N PHE A 66 0.79 2.60 1.32
CA PHE A 66 -0.29 3.33 0.67
C PHE A 66 -0.64 4.60 1.43
N VAL A 67 -1.30 5.52 0.76
CA VAL A 67 -1.86 6.73 1.38
C VAL A 67 -3.35 6.60 1.56
N GLN A 68 -3.84 7.23 2.61
CA GLN A 68 -5.26 7.40 2.86
C GLN A 68 -5.56 8.85 3.24
N CYS A 69 -6.64 9.38 2.70
CA CYS A 69 -7.09 10.71 3.09
C CYS A 69 -7.70 10.70 4.49
N THR A 70 -7.44 11.76 5.26
CA THR A 70 -8.01 11.92 6.62
C THR A 70 -9.49 12.28 6.63
N LYS A 71 -10.08 12.67 5.48
CA LYS A 71 -11.47 13.16 5.40
C LYS A 71 -12.36 12.49 4.36
N CYS A 72 -11.81 12.01 3.25
CA CYS A 72 -12.60 11.36 2.21
C CYS A 72 -12.10 9.94 1.95
N ASP A 73 -12.80 9.18 1.10
CA ASP A 73 -12.49 7.78 0.80
C ASP A 73 -11.29 7.60 -0.16
N TYR A 74 -10.54 8.69 -0.46
CA TYR A 74 -9.37 8.57 -1.32
C TYR A 74 -8.29 7.73 -0.65
N SER A 75 -7.91 6.66 -1.33
CA SER A 75 -6.77 5.82 -0.98
C SER A 75 -6.04 5.40 -2.25
N ALA A 76 -4.73 5.38 -2.21
CA ALA A 76 -3.91 4.97 -3.35
C ALA A 76 -2.58 4.37 -2.87
N ASN A 77 -2.06 3.41 -3.62
CA ASN A 77 -0.69 2.97 -3.47
C ASN A 77 0.25 4.17 -3.71
N THR A 78 1.34 4.27 -2.96
CA THR A 78 2.25 5.44 -3.09
C THR A 78 2.69 5.69 -4.53
N GLU A 79 2.83 4.64 -5.33
CA GLU A 79 3.17 4.74 -6.75
C GLU A 79 2.05 5.32 -7.61
N ALA A 80 0.79 5.14 -7.22
CA ALA A 80 -0.39 5.55 -7.96
C ALA A 80 -0.94 6.94 -7.55
N VAL A 81 -0.47 7.52 -6.45
CA VAL A 81 -0.88 8.86 -6.01
C VAL A 81 -0.63 9.86 -7.13
N ARG A 82 -1.60 10.73 -7.36
CA ARG A 82 -1.44 11.90 -8.23
C ARG A 82 -1.59 13.15 -7.40
N VAL A 83 -0.58 14.00 -7.42
CA VAL A 83 -0.61 15.27 -6.70
C VAL A 83 -1.08 16.35 -7.67
N GLY A 84 -2.09 17.09 -7.26
CA GLY A 84 -2.54 18.26 -8.04
C GLY A 84 -1.47 19.36 -8.02
N ALA A 85 -1.29 20.05 -9.14
CA ALA A 85 -0.45 21.23 -9.15
C ALA A 85 -1.02 22.27 -8.18
N PRO A 86 -0.18 22.88 -7.32
CA PRO A 86 -0.61 24.03 -6.51
C PRO A 86 -1.08 25.18 -7.40
N ALA A 87 -1.89 26.08 -6.84
CA ALA A 87 -2.29 27.27 -7.55
C ALA A 87 -1.07 28.12 -7.94
N ALA A 88 -1.15 28.78 -9.10
CA ALA A 88 -0.11 29.71 -9.55
C ALA A 88 0.11 30.84 -8.55
N ILE A 89 1.36 31.23 -8.37
CA ILE A 89 1.79 32.27 -7.40
C ILE A 89 2.06 33.57 -8.15
N ASP A 90 1.59 34.69 -7.62
CA ASP A 90 1.96 36.03 -8.15
C ASP A 90 3.41 36.36 -7.77
N SER A 91 4.28 36.31 -8.74
CA SER A 91 5.74 36.55 -8.57
C SER A 91 6.20 37.98 -8.85
N LYS A 92 5.28 38.93 -9.02
CA LYS A 92 5.63 40.33 -9.38
C LYS A 92 6.53 41.00 -8.36
N SER A 93 6.41 40.67 -7.09
CA SER A 93 7.25 41.19 -6.00
C SER A 93 8.56 40.42 -5.79
N THR A 94 8.72 39.26 -6.44
CA THR A 94 9.94 38.46 -6.33
C THR A 94 11.11 39.14 -7.05
N PRO A 95 12.27 39.35 -6.40
CA PRO A 95 13.46 39.92 -7.01
C PRO A 95 13.86 39.22 -8.31
N ALA A 96 14.68 39.86 -9.12
CA ALA A 96 15.29 39.21 -10.28
C ALA A 96 16.21 38.09 -9.85
N ALA A 97 16.26 37.02 -10.64
CA ALA A 97 17.16 35.89 -10.40
C ALA A 97 18.61 36.36 -10.36
N GLN A 98 19.37 35.94 -9.33
CA GLN A 98 20.76 36.33 -9.14
C GLN A 98 21.62 35.13 -8.77
N VAL A 99 22.82 35.08 -9.35
CA VAL A 99 23.83 34.04 -9.07
C VAL A 99 24.71 34.48 -7.90
N PHE A 100 24.93 33.59 -6.96
CA PHE A 100 25.75 33.80 -5.76
C PHE A 100 26.85 32.76 -5.67
N ASP A 101 27.99 33.16 -5.11
CA ASP A 101 29.06 32.25 -4.67
C ASP A 101 28.62 31.52 -3.41
N THR A 102 28.61 30.21 -3.46
CA THR A 102 28.17 29.30 -2.42
C THR A 102 29.21 28.21 -2.17
N PRO A 103 30.40 28.59 -1.69
CA PRO A 103 31.44 27.63 -1.44
C PRO A 103 31.07 26.67 -0.30
N ALA A 104 31.57 25.43 -0.37
CA ALA A 104 31.37 24.40 0.65
C ALA A 104 29.87 24.06 0.95
N THR A 105 29.01 24.08 -0.06
CA THR A 105 27.61 23.69 0.04
C THR A 105 27.31 22.39 -0.75
N PRO A 106 27.86 21.22 -0.32
CA PRO A 106 27.70 19.96 -1.03
C PRO A 106 26.31 19.35 -0.87
N THR A 107 25.50 19.84 0.06
CA THR A 107 24.16 19.35 0.34
C THR A 107 23.14 20.49 0.36
N ILE A 108 21.85 20.16 0.18
CA ILE A 108 20.74 21.13 0.29
C ILE A 108 20.73 21.77 1.67
N GLN A 109 21.00 21.01 2.75
CA GLN A 109 21.01 21.56 4.10
C GLN A 109 22.12 22.62 4.26
N THR A 110 23.35 22.34 3.81
CA THR A 110 24.45 23.32 3.89
C THR A 110 24.19 24.55 3.03
N LEU A 111 23.48 24.41 1.92
CA LEU A 111 23.05 25.53 1.08
C LEU A 111 22.02 26.40 1.83
N VAL A 112 21.01 25.80 2.41
CA VAL A 112 19.96 26.48 3.21
C VAL A 112 20.59 27.19 4.42
N ASP A 113 21.51 26.54 5.14
CA ASP A 113 22.22 27.13 6.27
C ASP A 113 23.02 28.37 5.85
N LEU A 114 23.70 28.29 4.69
CA LEU A 114 24.45 29.43 4.15
C LEU A 114 23.49 30.60 3.83
N PHE A 115 22.38 30.34 3.16
CA PHE A 115 21.40 31.36 2.81
C PHE A 115 20.77 32.01 4.03
N ASN A 116 20.53 31.25 5.09
CA ASN A 116 19.99 31.79 6.34
C ASN A 116 21.02 32.51 7.20
N SER A 117 22.33 32.25 7.03
CA SER A 117 23.41 32.89 7.80
C SER A 117 23.90 34.22 7.19
N ARG A 118 23.78 34.38 5.86
CA ARG A 118 24.30 35.57 5.16
C ARG A 118 23.18 36.61 5.03
N ALA A 119 23.45 37.81 5.58
CA ALA A 119 22.49 38.91 5.61
C ALA A 119 21.98 39.37 4.21
N ASP A 120 22.82 39.21 3.18
CA ASP A 120 22.49 39.55 1.78
C ASP A 120 21.64 38.49 1.07
N LEU A 121 21.45 37.31 1.69
CA LEU A 121 20.69 36.20 1.13
C LEU A 121 19.41 35.89 1.91
N GLN A 122 19.25 36.45 3.10
CA GLN A 122 18.10 36.19 3.95
C GLN A 122 16.81 36.73 3.30
N ARG A 123 15.74 36.00 3.50
CA ARG A 123 14.39 36.47 3.19
C ARG A 123 13.90 37.41 4.28
N SER A 124 13.04 38.36 3.92
CA SER A 124 12.43 39.31 4.87
C SER A 124 11.20 38.73 5.61
N ASP A 125 10.59 37.70 5.06
CA ASP A 125 9.32 37.13 5.53
C ASP A 125 9.48 35.88 6.38
N ARG A 126 10.49 35.05 6.09
CA ARG A 126 10.79 33.80 6.81
C ARG A 126 12.19 33.28 6.49
N GLN A 127 12.61 32.25 7.16
CA GLN A 127 13.83 31.53 6.78
C GLN A 127 13.62 30.65 5.53
N TRP A 128 14.71 30.47 4.78
CA TRP A 128 14.77 29.47 3.72
C TRP A 128 14.73 28.06 4.31
N THR A 129 14.09 27.15 3.61
CA THR A 129 13.99 25.73 3.93
C THR A 129 14.43 24.87 2.76
N ALA A 130 14.62 23.59 2.95
CA ALA A 130 14.91 22.65 1.86
C ALA A 130 13.80 22.65 0.79
N ALA A 131 12.55 22.88 1.18
CA ALA A 131 11.41 22.98 0.27
C ALA A 131 11.47 24.20 -0.68
N ASP A 132 12.30 25.19 -0.38
CA ASP A 132 12.52 26.36 -1.25
C ASP A 132 13.64 26.13 -2.28
N THR A 133 14.26 24.97 -2.26
CA THR A 133 15.29 24.62 -3.23
C THR A 133 14.74 23.72 -4.32
N LEU A 134 15.20 23.90 -5.55
CA LEU A 134 14.85 23.05 -6.70
C LEU A 134 16.04 22.11 -6.98
N LYS A 135 15.80 20.83 -6.73
CA LYS A 135 16.77 19.76 -7.00
C LYS A 135 16.52 19.19 -8.40
N ASN A 136 17.57 19.16 -9.22
CA ASN A 136 17.50 18.58 -10.55
C ASN A 136 18.25 17.23 -10.56
N VAL A 137 17.51 16.15 -10.75
CA VAL A 137 18.02 14.77 -10.84
C VAL A 137 18.07 14.37 -12.31
N VAL A 138 19.19 13.79 -12.77
CA VAL A 138 19.33 13.30 -14.13
C VAL A 138 19.44 11.79 -14.14
N VAL A 139 18.65 11.16 -15.00
CA VAL A 139 18.64 9.71 -15.24
C VAL A 139 18.75 9.45 -16.75
N ASN A 140 19.05 8.22 -17.11
CA ASN A 140 18.88 7.74 -18.49
C ASN A 140 17.64 6.88 -18.59
N LEU A 141 16.92 6.99 -19.70
CA LEU A 141 15.83 6.11 -20.10
C LEU A 141 16.35 5.21 -21.22
N ARG A 142 16.33 3.89 -21.00
CA ARG A 142 16.61 2.90 -22.04
C ARG A 142 15.30 2.45 -22.66
N HIS A 143 15.07 2.81 -23.91
CA HIS A 143 13.88 2.41 -24.65
C HIS A 143 13.97 0.97 -25.16
N PRO A 144 12.84 0.31 -25.47
CA PRO A 144 12.82 -1.08 -25.98
C PRO A 144 13.60 -1.29 -27.30
N ASP A 145 13.77 -0.25 -28.09
CA ASP A 145 14.56 -0.24 -29.33
C ASP A 145 16.08 -0.07 -29.08
N GLY A 146 16.49 0.04 -27.80
CA GLY A 146 17.88 0.24 -27.39
C GLY A 146 18.33 1.70 -27.38
N HIS A 147 17.50 2.65 -27.79
CA HIS A 147 17.80 4.07 -27.68
C HIS A 147 17.92 4.49 -26.20
N ILE A 148 18.89 5.34 -25.90
CA ILE A 148 19.10 5.92 -24.56
C ILE A 148 18.84 7.42 -24.63
N GLU A 149 17.91 7.89 -23.82
CA GLU A 149 17.53 9.29 -23.67
C GLU A 149 17.91 9.77 -22.25
N ALA A 150 18.60 10.91 -22.15
CA ALA A 150 18.81 11.55 -20.85
C ALA A 150 17.57 12.36 -20.45
N LEU A 151 17.09 12.14 -19.23
CA LEU A 151 15.97 12.85 -18.65
C LEU A 151 16.39 13.56 -17.38
N ALA A 152 16.14 14.86 -17.30
CA ALA A 152 16.28 15.66 -16.09
C ALA A 152 14.91 15.86 -15.44
N ILE A 153 14.86 15.75 -14.11
CA ILE A 153 13.64 15.86 -13.31
C ILE A 153 13.87 16.88 -12.21
N GLY A 154 13.06 17.93 -12.18
CA GLY A 154 13.07 18.93 -11.13
C GLY A 154 12.04 18.59 -10.03
N VAL A 155 12.51 18.47 -8.79
CA VAL A 155 11.67 18.23 -7.61
C VAL A 155 12.03 19.23 -6.50
N PRO A 156 11.11 19.53 -5.55
CA PRO A 156 11.48 20.30 -4.34
C PRO A 156 12.63 19.61 -3.61
N GLY A 157 13.59 20.39 -3.10
CA GLY A 157 14.81 19.84 -2.54
C GLY A 157 14.64 19.10 -1.22
N ASP A 158 13.51 19.27 -0.55
CA ASP A 158 13.12 18.45 0.58
C ASP A 158 12.61 17.05 0.20
N ARG A 159 12.43 16.75 -1.10
CA ARG A 159 11.89 15.49 -1.62
C ARG A 159 12.94 14.71 -2.41
N GLU A 160 12.83 13.38 -2.41
CA GLU A 160 13.55 12.51 -3.33
C GLU A 160 12.67 12.15 -4.53
N VAL A 161 13.30 11.78 -5.64
CA VAL A 161 12.60 11.13 -6.75
C VAL A 161 12.31 9.69 -6.34
N ASP A 162 11.04 9.33 -6.29
CA ASP A 162 10.62 7.95 -6.07
C ASP A 162 10.81 7.18 -7.37
N MET A 163 11.78 6.26 -7.37
CA MET A 163 12.17 5.51 -8.57
C MET A 163 11.05 4.62 -9.09
N LYS A 164 10.23 4.04 -8.21
CA LYS A 164 9.09 3.21 -8.63
C LYS A 164 8.00 4.06 -9.31
N ARG A 165 7.73 5.25 -8.78
CA ARG A 165 6.83 6.21 -9.43
C ARG A 165 7.36 6.63 -10.80
N LEU A 166 8.67 6.85 -10.91
CA LEU A 166 9.31 7.21 -12.17
C LEU A 166 9.20 6.06 -13.18
N GLU A 167 9.62 4.85 -12.82
CA GLU A 167 9.53 3.66 -13.67
C GLU A 167 8.11 3.42 -14.19
N ALA A 168 7.10 3.57 -13.33
CA ALA A 168 5.71 3.42 -13.70
C ALA A 168 5.26 4.44 -14.77
N GLN A 169 5.77 5.68 -14.73
CA GLN A 169 5.36 6.75 -15.65
C GLN A 169 6.14 6.79 -16.96
N VAL A 170 7.36 6.28 -16.98
CA VAL A 170 8.18 6.24 -18.20
C VAL A 170 8.09 4.90 -18.95
N SER A 171 7.35 3.92 -18.40
CA SER A 171 7.13 2.64 -19.06
C SER A 171 6.66 2.83 -20.52
N PRO A 172 7.19 2.06 -21.50
CA PRO A 172 8.01 0.87 -21.34
C PRO A 172 9.53 1.10 -21.29
N ALA A 173 10.00 2.33 -21.11
CA ALA A 173 11.42 2.60 -20.95
C ALA A 173 11.92 2.17 -19.56
N GLU A 174 13.14 1.68 -19.49
CA GLU A 174 13.83 1.30 -18.26
C GLU A 174 14.63 2.48 -17.73
N VAL A 175 14.52 2.78 -16.43
CA VAL A 175 15.34 3.81 -15.78
C VAL A 175 16.71 3.26 -15.43
N VAL A 176 17.76 3.88 -15.95
CA VAL A 176 19.15 3.51 -15.65
C VAL A 176 19.92 4.71 -15.11
N PRO A 177 20.95 4.50 -14.26
CA PRO A 177 21.71 5.59 -13.67
C PRO A 177 22.37 6.50 -14.70
N PHE A 178 22.40 7.80 -14.42
CA PHE A 178 23.25 8.77 -15.11
C PHE A 178 24.56 8.90 -14.30
N ASP A 179 25.59 8.18 -14.73
CA ASP A 179 26.84 8.03 -13.99
C ASP A 179 27.90 9.09 -14.36
N ASP A 180 29.10 9.00 -13.73
CA ASP A 180 30.17 9.96 -13.95
C ASP A 180 30.69 9.98 -15.40
N THR A 181 30.55 8.90 -16.17
CA THR A 181 30.92 8.86 -17.59
C THR A 181 29.96 9.70 -18.43
N HIS A 182 28.68 9.67 -18.08
CA HIS A 182 27.64 10.50 -18.71
C HIS A 182 27.84 11.99 -18.38
N PHE A 183 28.20 12.32 -17.11
CA PHE A 183 28.56 13.69 -16.73
C PHE A 183 29.80 14.19 -17.47
N ALA A 184 30.83 13.36 -17.60
CA ALA A 184 32.04 13.71 -18.36
C ALA A 184 31.76 14.02 -19.83
N ALA A 185 30.83 13.28 -20.45
CA ALA A 185 30.35 13.51 -21.81
C ALA A 185 29.49 14.78 -21.93
N ASN A 186 28.94 15.29 -20.84
CA ASN A 186 28.04 16.44 -20.80
C ASN A 186 28.55 17.53 -19.85
N PRO A 187 29.65 18.23 -20.15
CA PRO A 187 30.32 19.14 -19.21
C PRO A 187 29.49 20.37 -18.80
N LYS A 188 28.36 20.61 -19.46
CA LYS A 188 27.39 21.64 -19.09
C LYS A 188 26.49 21.21 -17.93
N LEU A 189 26.43 19.92 -17.62
CA LEU A 189 25.75 19.37 -16.45
C LEU A 189 26.74 19.26 -15.30
N VAL A 190 26.89 20.32 -14.53
CA VAL A 190 27.84 20.34 -13.42
C VAL A 190 27.22 19.60 -12.22
N LYS A 191 27.73 18.39 -11.94
CA LYS A 191 27.25 17.52 -10.86
C LYS A 191 27.20 18.29 -9.53
N GLY A 192 26.05 18.26 -8.86
CA GLY A 192 25.78 19.01 -7.62
C GLY A 192 25.36 20.48 -7.83
N TYR A 193 25.47 21.02 -9.07
CA TYR A 193 25.13 22.42 -9.37
C TYR A 193 24.27 22.56 -10.63
N ILE A 194 23.50 21.54 -10.98
CA ILE A 194 22.63 21.54 -12.17
C ILE A 194 21.46 22.51 -11.96
N GLY A 195 21.33 23.47 -12.85
CA GLY A 195 20.23 24.43 -12.88
C GLY A 195 19.39 24.33 -14.15
N PRO A 196 18.13 24.82 -14.12
CA PRO A 196 17.19 24.74 -15.23
C PRO A 196 17.70 25.36 -16.54
N ASN A 197 18.52 26.40 -16.46
CA ASN A 197 19.04 27.12 -17.63
C ASN A 197 19.92 26.28 -18.57
N ALA A 198 20.36 25.08 -18.12
CA ALA A 198 21.05 24.12 -18.97
C ALA A 198 20.14 23.00 -19.47
N LEU A 199 18.91 22.90 -18.97
CA LEU A 199 17.99 21.78 -19.17
C LEU A 199 16.84 22.16 -20.12
N GLY A 200 16.33 21.17 -20.85
CA GLY A 200 15.26 21.31 -21.81
C GLY A 200 15.72 21.06 -23.25
N LEU A 201 14.82 20.57 -24.08
CA LEU A 201 15.08 20.25 -25.49
C LEU A 201 15.50 21.47 -26.31
N ALA A 202 15.04 22.66 -25.93
CA ALA A 202 15.41 23.92 -26.57
C ALA A 202 16.74 24.50 -26.06
N HIS A 203 17.35 23.92 -25.01
CA HIS A 203 18.58 24.40 -24.41
C HIS A 203 19.82 23.67 -24.93
N SER A 204 20.98 24.21 -24.56
CA SER A 204 22.27 23.78 -25.13
C SER A 204 22.68 22.34 -24.80
N THR A 205 22.09 21.69 -23.79
CA THR A 205 22.34 20.27 -23.48
C THR A 205 21.43 19.34 -24.29
N GLY A 206 20.27 19.80 -24.72
CA GLY A 206 19.23 18.95 -25.34
C GLY A 206 18.66 17.88 -24.41
N VAL A 207 18.94 17.98 -23.11
CA VAL A 207 18.41 17.04 -22.11
C VAL A 207 16.96 17.42 -21.80
N ARG A 208 16.03 16.52 -22.08
CA ARG A 208 14.62 16.71 -21.78
C ARG A 208 14.42 17.00 -20.29
N TYR A 209 13.63 18.03 -19.97
CA TYR A 209 13.42 18.50 -18.60
C TYR A 209 11.97 18.44 -18.21
N LEU A 210 11.65 17.68 -17.16
CA LEU A 210 10.30 17.57 -16.61
C LEU A 210 10.29 18.06 -15.16
N LEU A 211 9.21 18.72 -14.75
CA LEU A 211 9.01 19.21 -13.39
C LEU A 211 7.97 18.40 -12.63
N ASP A 212 8.22 18.18 -11.35
CA ASP A 212 7.18 17.69 -10.45
C ASP A 212 6.06 18.75 -10.34
N PRO A 213 4.77 18.34 -10.29
CA PRO A 213 3.65 19.29 -10.22
C PRO A 213 3.69 20.22 -9.01
N ARG A 214 4.46 19.90 -7.95
CA ARG A 214 4.68 20.79 -6.80
C ARG A 214 5.46 22.06 -7.14
N ILE A 215 6.14 22.08 -8.28
CA ILE A 215 6.82 23.28 -8.81
C ILE A 215 5.77 24.15 -9.52
N ALA A 216 5.00 24.89 -8.72
CA ALA A 216 3.92 25.73 -9.24
C ALA A 216 4.42 26.82 -10.19
N ASP A 217 3.58 27.26 -11.12
CA ASP A 217 3.84 28.45 -11.91
C ASP A 217 3.94 29.69 -11.01
N GLY A 218 4.92 30.55 -11.26
CA GLY A 218 5.23 31.72 -10.42
C GLY A 218 5.99 31.42 -9.12
N SER A 219 6.28 30.15 -8.78
CA SER A 219 7.02 29.79 -7.58
C SER A 219 8.50 30.14 -7.68
N GLU A 220 9.08 30.57 -6.54
CA GLU A 220 10.46 31.03 -6.39
C GLU A 220 11.36 29.92 -5.83
N TRP A 221 12.57 29.79 -6.39
CA TRP A 221 13.48 28.68 -6.08
C TRP A 221 14.94 29.11 -5.94
N ILE A 222 15.68 28.37 -5.08
CA ILE A 222 17.15 28.34 -5.08
C ILE A 222 17.56 27.05 -5.79
N THR A 223 18.47 27.12 -6.76
CA THR A 223 18.96 25.95 -7.50
C THR A 223 20.40 26.13 -7.99
N GLY A 224 20.99 25.09 -8.58
CA GLY A 224 22.32 25.19 -9.18
C GLY A 224 22.42 26.22 -10.30
N ALA A 225 23.56 26.86 -10.44
CA ALA A 225 23.84 27.84 -11.48
C ALA A 225 24.65 27.26 -12.65
N ASN A 226 24.74 25.94 -12.80
CA ASN A 226 25.54 25.21 -13.79
C ASN A 226 27.05 25.55 -13.71
N ALA A 227 27.52 25.95 -12.57
CA ALA A 227 28.92 26.25 -12.27
C ALA A 227 29.26 25.78 -10.85
N ALA A 228 30.41 25.15 -10.68
CA ALA A 228 30.86 24.65 -9.39
C ALA A 228 30.95 25.79 -8.35
N GLY A 229 30.41 25.55 -7.15
CA GLY A 229 30.39 26.52 -6.06
C GLY A 229 29.42 27.68 -6.30
N LYS A 230 28.47 27.59 -7.22
CA LYS A 230 27.51 28.65 -7.50
C LYS A 230 26.07 28.17 -7.52
N HIS A 231 25.18 28.95 -6.89
CA HIS A 231 23.74 28.75 -6.96
C HIS A 231 23.03 30.04 -7.42
N VAL A 232 21.86 29.91 -7.99
CA VAL A 232 20.97 31.00 -8.31
C VAL A 232 19.82 31.03 -7.32
N ALA A 233 19.47 32.21 -6.82
CA ALA A 233 18.29 32.46 -6.00
C ALA A 233 17.29 33.36 -6.72
N HIS A 234 16.08 33.44 -6.18
CA HIS A 234 14.97 34.20 -6.75
C HIS A 234 14.60 33.75 -8.17
N LEU A 235 14.94 32.51 -8.53
CA LEU A 235 14.62 31.92 -9.82
C LEU A 235 13.15 31.53 -9.85
N VAL A 236 12.36 32.11 -10.72
CA VAL A 236 10.89 31.92 -10.77
C VAL A 236 10.50 31.05 -11.95
N HIS A 237 9.75 29.98 -11.66
CA HIS A 237 9.15 29.14 -12.71
C HIS A 237 8.13 29.96 -13.53
N GLY A 238 8.15 29.82 -14.83
CA GLY A 238 7.31 30.57 -15.77
C GLY A 238 7.85 31.95 -16.15
N ARG A 239 8.66 32.59 -15.27
CA ARG A 239 9.33 33.87 -15.56
C ARG A 239 10.76 33.66 -16.08
N ASP A 240 11.56 32.91 -15.35
CA ASP A 240 13.01 32.79 -15.58
C ASP A 240 13.41 31.46 -16.20
N PHE A 241 12.60 30.41 -16.04
CA PHE A 241 12.78 29.11 -16.65
C PHE A 241 11.45 28.41 -16.91
N THR A 242 11.46 27.47 -17.84
CA THR A 242 10.35 26.57 -18.16
C THR A 242 10.87 25.14 -18.30
N ALA A 243 9.97 24.18 -18.38
CA ALA A 243 10.29 22.78 -18.63
C ALA A 243 9.55 22.26 -19.86
N ASP A 244 9.97 21.09 -20.38
CA ASP A 244 9.35 20.43 -21.53
C ASP A 244 8.02 19.73 -21.15
N GLY A 245 7.71 19.63 -19.84
CA GLY A 245 6.49 19.01 -19.34
C GLY A 245 6.51 18.75 -17.85
N VAL A 246 5.54 17.98 -17.39
CA VAL A 246 5.33 17.65 -15.96
C VAL A 246 5.41 16.14 -15.77
N ILE A 247 5.98 15.71 -14.63
CA ILE A 247 6.04 14.33 -14.20
C ILE A 247 5.89 14.25 -12.66
N ASP A 248 4.88 13.53 -12.17
CA ASP A 248 4.58 13.42 -10.73
C ASP A 248 5.36 12.25 -10.12
N VAL A 249 6.58 12.50 -9.69
CA VAL A 249 7.53 11.47 -9.23
C VAL A 249 8.21 11.78 -7.90
N ALA A 250 7.98 12.93 -7.29
CA ALA A 250 8.50 13.17 -5.96
C ALA A 250 7.85 12.21 -4.95
N GLU A 251 8.62 11.78 -3.95
CA GLU A 251 8.11 10.94 -2.87
C GLU A 251 6.88 11.57 -2.20
N VAL A 252 5.94 10.72 -1.79
CA VAL A 252 4.74 11.14 -1.06
C VAL A 252 5.05 11.08 0.43
N ARG A 253 4.55 12.03 1.19
CA ARG A 253 4.75 12.13 2.64
C ARG A 253 3.43 12.34 3.37
N ASP A 254 3.46 12.11 4.68
CA ASP A 254 2.38 12.54 5.56
C ASP A 254 2.14 14.04 5.38
N ASP A 255 0.89 14.44 5.52
CA ASP A 255 0.40 15.81 5.32
C ASP A 255 0.41 16.32 3.87
N ASP A 256 0.80 15.49 2.88
CA ASP A 256 0.59 15.84 1.47
C ASP A 256 -0.89 16.03 1.18
N THR A 257 -1.19 16.91 0.22
CA THR A 257 -2.56 17.31 -0.10
C THR A 257 -3.30 16.23 -0.88
N CYS A 258 -4.45 15.82 -0.39
CA CYS A 258 -5.35 14.89 -1.08
C CYS A 258 -5.83 15.47 -2.41
N PRO A 259 -5.68 14.76 -3.54
CA PRO A 259 -6.11 15.25 -4.84
C PRO A 259 -7.63 15.40 -4.99
N SER A 260 -8.41 14.72 -4.12
CA SER A 260 -9.88 14.75 -4.20
C SER A 260 -10.53 15.83 -3.35
N CYS A 261 -10.00 16.14 -2.16
CA CYS A 261 -10.65 17.05 -1.21
C CYS A 261 -9.71 18.06 -0.55
N ALA A 262 -8.43 18.10 -0.96
CA ALA A 262 -7.38 18.98 -0.43
C ALA A 262 -7.08 18.83 1.07
N SER A 263 -7.54 17.77 1.73
CA SER A 263 -7.18 17.46 3.12
C SER A 263 -5.87 16.69 3.18
N ALA A 264 -5.30 16.55 4.37
CA ALA A 264 -4.04 15.82 4.56
C ALA A 264 -4.17 14.33 4.21
N LEU A 265 -3.13 13.79 3.58
CA LEU A 265 -2.90 12.37 3.40
C LEU A 265 -2.10 11.83 4.59
N ILE A 266 -2.32 10.57 4.94
CA ILE A 266 -1.50 9.80 5.89
C ILE A 266 -0.96 8.56 5.19
N ILE A 267 0.30 8.24 5.47
CA ILE A 267 0.94 7.02 4.98
C ILE A 267 0.63 5.88 5.93
N LYS A 268 0.24 4.74 5.38
CA LYS A 268 -0.02 3.50 6.09
C LYS A 268 0.72 2.34 5.44
N ARG A 269 0.98 1.32 6.24
CA ARG A 269 1.44 0.02 5.73
C ARG A 269 0.27 -0.96 5.68
N GLY A 270 0.36 -1.93 4.79
CA GLY A 270 -0.68 -2.95 4.63
C GLY A 270 -0.17 -4.22 3.99
N ILE A 271 -0.98 -5.27 4.12
CA ILE A 271 -0.79 -6.55 3.44
C ILE A 271 -1.82 -6.62 2.32
N GLU A 272 -1.38 -6.82 1.08
CA GLU A 272 -2.25 -7.06 -0.07
C GLU A 272 -2.98 -8.40 0.09
N ILE A 273 -4.29 -8.36 0.25
CA ILE A 273 -5.14 -9.56 0.41
C ILE A 273 -5.91 -9.91 -0.86
N GLY A 274 -6.07 -8.97 -1.77
CA GLY A 274 -6.72 -9.19 -3.06
C GLY A 274 -6.42 -8.08 -4.05
N HIS A 275 -6.58 -8.36 -5.34
CA HIS A 275 -6.30 -7.43 -6.43
C HIS A 275 -7.28 -7.66 -7.59
N VAL A 276 -7.76 -6.58 -8.18
CA VAL A 276 -8.66 -6.60 -9.34
C VAL A 276 -8.10 -5.71 -10.45
N PHE A 277 -8.10 -6.24 -11.69
CA PHE A 277 -7.50 -5.58 -12.85
C PHE A 277 -8.46 -5.49 -14.02
N GLN A 278 -8.40 -4.39 -14.76
CA GLN A 278 -8.84 -4.29 -16.16
C GLN A 278 -7.59 -4.36 -17.05
N LEU A 279 -7.29 -5.54 -17.58
CA LEU A 279 -6.08 -5.77 -18.39
C LEU A 279 -6.24 -5.30 -19.85
N GLY A 280 -7.48 -5.12 -20.32
CA GLY A 280 -7.76 -4.76 -21.69
C GLY A 280 -7.46 -5.88 -22.68
N ARG A 281 -6.97 -5.54 -23.87
CA ARG A 281 -6.76 -6.49 -24.98
C ARG A 281 -5.32 -7.01 -25.10
N LYS A 282 -4.39 -6.52 -24.29
CA LYS A 282 -2.96 -6.86 -24.37
C LYS A 282 -2.68 -8.35 -24.59
N TYR A 283 -3.27 -9.20 -23.74
CA TYR A 283 -3.04 -10.65 -23.82
C TYR A 283 -3.85 -11.31 -24.94
N ALA A 284 -5.10 -10.89 -25.13
CA ALA A 284 -5.97 -11.42 -26.17
C ALA A 284 -5.43 -11.16 -27.58
N GLU A 285 -4.84 -9.98 -27.82
CA GLU A 285 -4.20 -9.65 -29.10
C GLU A 285 -2.99 -10.52 -29.38
N VAL A 286 -2.08 -10.65 -28.40
CA VAL A 286 -0.84 -11.45 -28.56
C VAL A 286 -1.16 -12.94 -28.76
N LEU A 287 -2.17 -13.45 -28.04
CA LEU A 287 -2.55 -14.86 -28.10
C LEU A 287 -3.62 -15.16 -29.19
N GLY A 288 -4.06 -14.15 -29.94
CA GLY A 288 -5.03 -14.32 -31.02
C GLY A 288 -6.43 -14.73 -30.55
N LEU A 289 -6.82 -14.34 -29.31
CA LEU A 289 -8.13 -14.69 -28.75
C LEU A 289 -9.21 -13.75 -29.28
N SER A 290 -10.12 -14.29 -30.09
CA SER A 290 -11.30 -13.58 -30.61
C SER A 290 -12.55 -14.41 -30.54
N VAL A 291 -13.69 -13.75 -30.44
CA VAL A 291 -15.04 -14.36 -30.45
C VAL A 291 -15.90 -13.70 -31.52
N LEU A 292 -16.96 -14.34 -31.93
CA LEU A 292 -17.95 -13.73 -32.85
C LEU A 292 -18.95 -12.90 -32.03
N ASP A 293 -19.18 -11.66 -32.43
CA ASP A 293 -20.25 -10.85 -31.87
C ASP A 293 -21.65 -11.34 -32.38
N LYS A 294 -22.71 -10.72 -31.90
CA LYS A 294 -24.09 -11.03 -32.30
C LYS A 294 -24.38 -10.90 -33.80
N ASN A 295 -23.49 -10.23 -34.55
CA ASN A 295 -23.60 -10.05 -35.99
C ASN A 295 -22.67 -11.00 -36.77
N GLY A 296 -21.98 -11.92 -36.08
CA GLY A 296 -21.04 -12.87 -36.69
C GLY A 296 -19.67 -12.23 -37.02
N LYS A 297 -19.35 -11.02 -36.55
CA LYS A 297 -18.07 -10.36 -36.77
C LYS A 297 -17.09 -10.73 -35.64
N ALA A 298 -15.86 -11.10 -36.03
CA ALA A 298 -14.80 -11.40 -35.08
C ALA A 298 -14.42 -10.14 -34.27
N GLN A 299 -14.38 -10.27 -32.95
CA GLN A 299 -13.97 -9.25 -31.99
C GLN A 299 -12.86 -9.82 -31.11
N THR A 300 -11.75 -9.09 -30.96
CA THR A 300 -10.75 -9.40 -29.94
C THR A 300 -11.34 -9.06 -28.57
N VAL A 301 -11.36 -10.03 -27.65
CA VAL A 301 -11.94 -9.83 -26.32
C VAL A 301 -11.07 -8.92 -25.46
N THR A 302 -11.71 -8.25 -24.51
CA THR A 302 -11.04 -7.51 -23.44
C THR A 302 -11.07 -8.34 -22.16
N MET A 303 -10.02 -8.26 -21.34
CA MET A 303 -9.76 -9.20 -20.25
C MET A 303 -9.69 -8.48 -18.90
N GLY A 304 -10.32 -9.09 -17.88
CA GLY A 304 -10.12 -8.78 -16.47
C GLY A 304 -9.43 -9.92 -15.74
N SER A 305 -8.71 -9.60 -14.66
CA SER A 305 -8.06 -10.56 -13.76
C SER A 305 -8.35 -10.20 -12.31
N TYR A 306 -8.66 -11.21 -11.49
CA TYR A 306 -9.17 -10.99 -10.13
C TYR A 306 -8.60 -12.04 -9.19
N GLY A 307 -7.61 -11.66 -8.34
CA GLY A 307 -6.89 -12.55 -7.44
C GLY A 307 -7.20 -12.31 -5.97
N ILE A 308 -7.25 -13.39 -5.18
CA ILE A 308 -7.22 -13.34 -3.71
C ILE A 308 -6.09 -14.23 -3.21
N GLY A 309 -5.21 -13.68 -2.38
CA GLY A 309 -4.21 -14.44 -1.66
C GLY A 309 -4.84 -15.20 -0.49
N VAL A 310 -5.39 -16.41 -0.74
CA VAL A 310 -6.12 -17.17 0.29
C VAL A 310 -5.27 -17.44 1.51
N SER A 311 -4.03 -17.95 1.33
CA SER A 311 -3.11 -18.18 2.46
C SER A 311 -2.70 -16.89 3.16
N ARG A 312 -2.54 -15.80 2.39
CA ARG A 312 -2.21 -14.47 2.91
C ARG A 312 -3.38 -13.88 3.70
N ALA A 313 -4.62 -14.09 3.27
CA ALA A 313 -5.82 -13.68 4.00
C ALA A 313 -5.91 -14.40 5.36
N VAL A 314 -5.55 -15.69 5.44
CA VAL A 314 -5.49 -16.40 6.73
C VAL A 314 -4.46 -15.76 7.67
N ALA A 315 -3.27 -15.42 7.16
CA ALA A 315 -2.25 -14.72 7.94
C ALA A 315 -2.71 -13.33 8.39
N ALA A 316 -3.37 -12.57 7.50
CA ALA A 316 -3.93 -11.26 7.81
C ALA A 316 -5.01 -11.35 8.91
N ILE A 317 -5.87 -12.38 8.87
CA ILE A 317 -6.87 -12.60 9.93
C ILE A 317 -6.19 -12.93 11.27
N ALA A 318 -5.18 -13.80 11.26
CA ALA A 318 -4.42 -14.12 12.46
C ALA A 318 -3.79 -12.85 13.06
N GLU A 319 -3.17 -12.00 12.24
CA GLU A 319 -2.59 -10.73 12.66
C GLU A 319 -3.65 -9.75 13.20
N ALA A 320 -4.82 -9.67 12.54
CA ALA A 320 -5.90 -8.77 12.93
C ALA A 320 -6.56 -9.17 14.27
N THR A 321 -6.52 -10.44 14.63
CA THR A 321 -7.32 -10.98 15.73
C THR A 321 -6.50 -11.56 16.88
N CYS A 322 -5.17 -11.67 16.79
CA CYS A 322 -4.32 -12.12 17.89
C CYS A 322 -4.33 -11.13 19.06
N ASP A 323 -4.02 -11.64 20.25
CA ASP A 323 -3.73 -10.87 21.46
C ASP A 323 -2.42 -11.35 22.11
N ASP A 324 -2.08 -10.81 23.27
CA ASP A 324 -0.83 -11.12 23.98
C ASP A 324 -0.70 -12.61 24.41
N ILE A 325 -1.78 -13.39 24.37
CA ILE A 325 -1.79 -14.79 24.79
C ILE A 325 -1.94 -15.81 23.65
N GLY A 326 -2.35 -15.35 22.45
CA GLY A 326 -2.46 -16.23 21.29
C GLY A 326 -3.46 -15.79 20.23
N LEU A 327 -3.86 -16.75 19.38
CA LEU A 327 -4.82 -16.52 18.30
C LEU A 327 -6.25 -16.39 18.82
N ARG A 328 -7.10 -15.72 18.03
CA ARG A 328 -8.55 -15.59 18.29
C ARG A 328 -9.29 -15.69 16.96
N TRP A 329 -9.47 -16.92 16.47
CA TRP A 329 -10.11 -17.13 15.18
C TRP A 329 -11.59 -16.69 15.19
N PRO A 330 -12.04 -15.93 14.19
CA PRO A 330 -13.48 -15.75 13.94
C PRO A 330 -14.15 -17.10 13.73
N HIS A 331 -15.40 -17.25 14.21
CA HIS A 331 -16.16 -18.51 14.12
C HIS A 331 -16.25 -19.04 12.68
N ALA A 332 -16.38 -18.15 11.69
CA ALA A 332 -16.53 -18.50 10.27
C ALA A 332 -15.37 -19.30 9.71
N ILE A 333 -14.13 -19.08 10.22
CA ILE A 333 -12.89 -19.66 9.67
C ILE A 333 -12.08 -20.46 10.68
N ALA A 334 -12.49 -20.49 11.94
CA ALA A 334 -11.80 -21.28 12.95
C ALA A 334 -11.63 -22.74 12.49
N PRO A 335 -10.47 -23.36 12.71
CA PRO A 335 -10.26 -24.77 12.33
C PRO A 335 -11.22 -25.69 13.07
N PHE A 336 -11.52 -25.36 14.33
CA PHE A 336 -12.54 -26.01 15.14
C PHE A 336 -13.41 -24.92 15.80
N ASN A 337 -14.71 -25.20 15.98
CA ASN A 337 -15.60 -24.28 16.66
C ASN A 337 -15.38 -24.30 18.18
N VAL A 338 -14.98 -25.45 18.71
CA VAL A 338 -14.82 -25.71 20.15
C VAL A 338 -13.53 -26.46 20.41
N HIS A 339 -12.82 -26.07 21.48
CA HIS A 339 -11.71 -26.79 22.05
C HIS A 339 -12.11 -27.32 23.43
N ILE A 340 -12.31 -28.61 23.56
CA ILE A 340 -12.59 -29.26 24.86
C ILE A 340 -11.25 -29.64 25.50
N VAL A 341 -11.00 -29.13 26.71
CA VAL A 341 -9.79 -29.38 27.48
C VAL A 341 -10.11 -30.21 28.72
N MET A 342 -9.57 -31.42 28.77
CA MET A 342 -9.62 -32.26 29.97
C MET A 342 -8.60 -31.75 30.99
N ALA A 343 -9.08 -31.15 32.09
CA ALA A 343 -8.28 -30.46 33.10
C ALA A 343 -8.38 -31.15 34.46
N GLY A 344 -7.58 -32.18 34.68
CA GLY A 344 -7.55 -32.91 35.94
C GLY A 344 -6.57 -34.05 35.93
N LYS A 345 -6.52 -34.79 37.01
CA LYS A 345 -5.90 -36.14 37.04
C LYS A 345 -6.75 -37.09 36.18
N GLU A 346 -6.19 -38.22 35.79
CA GLU A 346 -6.95 -39.26 35.14
C GLU A 346 -8.15 -39.65 36.02
N ASP A 347 -9.34 -39.31 35.57
CA ASP A 347 -10.61 -39.53 36.25
C ASP A 347 -11.63 -39.93 35.16
N ALA A 348 -12.28 -41.09 35.41
CA ALA A 348 -13.27 -41.62 34.49
C ALA A 348 -14.42 -40.60 34.23
N LEU A 349 -14.87 -39.89 35.27
CA LEU A 349 -15.94 -38.91 35.16
C LEU A 349 -15.56 -37.75 34.22
N ILE A 350 -14.33 -37.24 34.32
CA ILE A 350 -13.82 -36.17 33.44
C ILE A 350 -13.71 -36.71 32.01
N THR A 351 -13.16 -37.88 31.83
CA THR A 351 -12.97 -38.52 30.50
C THR A 351 -14.33 -38.78 29.84
N ASP A 352 -15.25 -39.43 30.55
CA ASP A 352 -16.58 -39.75 30.01
C ASP A 352 -17.38 -38.47 29.67
N THR A 353 -17.32 -37.47 30.55
CA THR A 353 -17.99 -36.18 30.33
C THR A 353 -17.43 -35.50 29.06
N ALA A 354 -16.12 -35.40 28.93
CA ALA A 354 -15.49 -34.76 27.78
C ALA A 354 -15.80 -35.49 26.46
N ASN A 355 -15.69 -36.81 26.45
CA ASN A 355 -15.98 -37.64 25.27
C ASN A 355 -17.47 -37.55 24.89
N ASN A 356 -18.40 -37.65 25.84
CA ASN A 356 -19.81 -37.52 25.57
C ASN A 356 -20.20 -36.15 25.03
N LEU A 357 -19.61 -35.09 25.60
CA LEU A 357 -19.85 -33.75 25.10
C LEU A 357 -19.27 -33.57 23.68
N ALA A 358 -18.04 -34.03 23.44
CA ALA A 358 -17.43 -33.99 22.13
C ALA A 358 -18.27 -34.72 21.08
N HIS A 359 -18.72 -35.94 21.40
CA HIS A 359 -19.58 -36.72 20.51
C HIS A 359 -20.92 -36.02 20.26
N THR A 360 -21.54 -35.48 21.31
CA THR A 360 -22.83 -34.78 21.19
C THR A 360 -22.74 -33.54 20.30
N LEU A 361 -21.63 -32.78 20.37
CA LEU A 361 -21.40 -31.62 19.51
C LEU A 361 -21.07 -32.04 18.06
N ASP A 362 -20.27 -33.07 17.88
CA ASP A 362 -19.87 -33.58 16.55
C ASP A 362 -21.08 -34.06 15.73
N ILE A 363 -22.00 -34.84 16.32
CA ILE A 363 -23.24 -35.28 15.64
C ILE A 363 -24.18 -34.09 15.30
N GLN A 364 -24.01 -32.93 15.96
CA GLN A 364 -24.71 -31.71 15.66
C GLN A 364 -24.00 -30.83 14.60
N GLY A 365 -22.90 -31.33 14.01
CA GLY A 365 -22.13 -30.64 12.98
C GLY A 365 -21.17 -29.57 13.51
N ILE A 366 -20.89 -29.54 14.80
CA ILE A 366 -19.92 -28.63 15.42
C ILE A 366 -18.55 -29.31 15.42
N ARG A 367 -17.55 -28.65 14.83
CA ARG A 367 -16.19 -29.18 14.76
C ARG A 367 -15.52 -29.03 16.12
N VAL A 368 -15.11 -30.14 16.72
CA VAL A 368 -14.52 -30.22 18.06
C VAL A 368 -13.07 -30.63 18.02
N LEU A 369 -12.20 -29.91 18.71
CA LEU A 369 -10.86 -30.34 19.09
C LEU A 369 -10.93 -30.82 20.55
N LEU A 370 -10.62 -32.09 20.81
CA LEU A 370 -10.55 -32.65 22.15
C LEU A 370 -9.08 -32.80 22.58
N ASP A 371 -8.68 -32.14 23.68
CA ASP A 371 -7.38 -32.35 24.31
C ASP A 371 -7.46 -33.45 25.38
N ASP A 372 -7.25 -34.66 24.94
CA ASP A 372 -7.25 -35.90 25.73
C ASP A 372 -5.85 -36.31 26.20
N ARG A 373 -4.82 -35.48 26.03
CA ARG A 373 -3.44 -35.79 26.39
C ARG A 373 -3.30 -36.15 27.85
N VAL A 374 -2.72 -37.33 28.10
CA VAL A 374 -2.42 -37.87 29.44
C VAL A 374 -1.05 -37.36 29.90
N GLY A 375 -0.90 -37.09 31.20
CA GLY A 375 0.39 -36.67 31.78
C GLY A 375 0.79 -35.24 31.50
N VAL A 376 -0.03 -34.45 30.78
CA VAL A 376 0.17 -33.02 30.55
C VAL A 376 -0.58 -32.19 31.59
N SER A 377 0.10 -31.19 32.20
CA SER A 377 -0.52 -30.38 33.22
C SER A 377 -1.65 -29.51 32.64
N PRO A 378 -2.73 -29.23 33.41
CA PRO A 378 -3.81 -28.37 32.97
C PRO A 378 -3.34 -26.98 32.48
N GLY A 379 -2.33 -26.41 33.14
CA GLY A 379 -1.77 -25.11 32.75
C GLY A 379 -1.14 -25.09 31.37
N VAL A 380 -0.51 -26.19 30.94
CA VAL A 380 0.00 -26.32 29.56
C VAL A 380 -1.14 -26.43 28.56
N LYS A 381 -2.14 -27.27 28.86
CA LYS A 381 -3.32 -27.44 27.99
C LYS A 381 -4.09 -26.12 27.79
N PHE A 382 -4.23 -25.32 28.84
CA PHE A 382 -4.88 -23.99 28.75
C PHE A 382 -4.09 -23.05 27.86
N LYS A 383 -2.76 -22.97 28.03
CA LYS A 383 -1.90 -22.17 27.16
C LYS A 383 -1.96 -22.62 25.69
N ASP A 384 -1.97 -23.90 25.46
CA ASP A 384 -2.10 -24.44 24.09
C ASP A 384 -3.48 -24.08 23.49
N ALA A 385 -4.55 -24.18 24.27
CA ALA A 385 -5.89 -23.81 23.81
C ALA A 385 -6.01 -22.29 23.49
N GLU A 386 -5.38 -21.46 24.32
CA GLU A 386 -5.29 -20.01 24.10
C GLU A 386 -4.44 -19.67 22.87
N LEU A 387 -3.27 -20.33 22.70
CA LEU A 387 -2.41 -20.15 21.53
C LEU A 387 -3.10 -20.59 20.23
N ILE A 388 -3.80 -21.74 20.23
CA ILE A 388 -4.55 -22.23 19.05
C ILE A 388 -5.70 -21.30 18.72
N GLY A 389 -6.40 -20.75 19.73
CA GLY A 389 -7.37 -19.68 19.58
C GLY A 389 -8.70 -20.09 18.98
N ASN A 390 -9.18 -21.31 19.19
CA ASN A 390 -10.55 -21.69 18.81
C ASN A 390 -11.57 -20.83 19.58
N PRO A 391 -12.70 -20.44 18.95
CA PRO A 391 -13.61 -19.45 19.53
C PRO A 391 -14.16 -19.80 20.90
N ILE A 392 -14.45 -21.08 21.14
CA ILE A 392 -15.00 -21.57 22.40
C ILE A 392 -14.05 -22.59 23.01
N ILE A 393 -13.72 -22.40 24.30
CA ILE A 393 -12.93 -23.35 25.08
C ILE A 393 -13.84 -23.91 26.16
N VAL A 394 -14.02 -25.25 26.20
CA VAL A 394 -14.77 -25.93 27.27
C VAL A 394 -13.79 -26.68 28.16
N VAL A 395 -13.77 -26.33 29.44
CA VAL A 395 -12.91 -26.97 30.42
C VAL A 395 -13.72 -28.00 31.20
N VAL A 396 -13.39 -29.27 31.03
CA VAL A 396 -13.93 -30.40 31.81
C VAL A 396 -12.89 -30.74 32.87
N GLY A 397 -13.16 -30.33 34.09
CA GLY A 397 -12.25 -30.47 35.23
C GLY A 397 -12.97 -30.87 36.52
N ARG A 398 -12.47 -30.39 37.65
CA ARG A 398 -13.05 -30.71 38.99
C ARG A 398 -14.53 -30.34 39.12
N GLY A 399 -15.04 -29.38 38.37
CA GLY A 399 -16.45 -29.01 38.29
C GLY A 399 -17.37 -30.16 37.86
N ALA A 400 -16.85 -31.14 37.09
CA ALA A 400 -17.63 -32.28 36.63
C ALA A 400 -18.23 -33.10 37.80
N ALA A 401 -17.55 -33.18 38.94
CA ALA A 401 -18.08 -33.82 40.16
C ALA A 401 -19.29 -33.08 40.71
N ASN A 402 -19.46 -31.79 40.44
CA ASN A 402 -20.58 -30.95 40.79
C ASN A 402 -21.61 -30.81 39.66
N GLY A 403 -21.44 -31.55 38.57
CA GLY A 403 -22.33 -31.51 37.41
C GLY A 403 -22.16 -30.30 36.49
N VAL A 404 -21.01 -29.58 36.56
CA VAL A 404 -20.74 -28.39 35.73
C VAL A 404 -19.46 -28.48 34.94
N VAL A 405 -19.42 -27.76 33.82
CA VAL A 405 -18.23 -27.47 33.03
C VAL A 405 -18.05 -25.95 32.89
N GLU A 406 -16.81 -25.50 32.71
CA GLU A 406 -16.56 -24.10 32.42
C GLU A 406 -16.51 -23.90 30.88
N VAL A 407 -17.28 -22.93 30.41
CA VAL A 407 -17.28 -22.52 29.00
C VAL A 407 -16.69 -21.11 28.90
N ARG A 408 -15.66 -20.95 28.12
CA ARG A 408 -14.97 -19.68 27.86
C ARG A 408 -15.16 -19.26 26.42
N ASP A 409 -15.55 -18.03 26.20
CA ASP A 409 -15.51 -17.37 24.90
C ASP A 409 -14.12 -16.75 24.74
N ARG A 410 -13.37 -17.18 23.71
CA ARG A 410 -11.99 -16.74 23.47
C ARG A 410 -11.93 -15.30 22.92
N LEU A 411 -13.01 -14.84 22.26
CA LEU A 411 -13.06 -13.48 21.67
C LEU A 411 -13.34 -12.43 22.77
N THR A 412 -14.24 -12.72 23.67
CA THR A 412 -14.64 -11.78 24.74
C THR A 412 -13.89 -11.98 26.05
N GLY A 413 -13.27 -13.15 26.24
CA GLY A 413 -12.63 -13.54 27.50
C GLY A 413 -13.64 -13.91 28.63
N ILE A 414 -14.93 -13.93 28.33
CA ILE A 414 -15.98 -14.28 29.35
C ILE A 414 -15.96 -15.78 29.60
N ALA A 415 -15.95 -16.16 30.88
CA ALA A 415 -16.07 -17.54 31.34
C ALA A 415 -17.32 -17.73 32.17
N SER A 416 -18.02 -18.84 32.01
CA SER A 416 -19.22 -19.20 32.72
C SER A 416 -19.23 -20.68 33.10
N GLU A 417 -19.75 -21.02 34.30
CA GLU A 417 -20.04 -22.38 34.67
C GLU A 417 -21.42 -22.78 34.13
N ILE A 418 -21.46 -23.86 33.37
CA ILE A 418 -22.67 -24.39 32.72
C ILE A 418 -22.91 -25.81 33.18
N ALA A 419 -24.17 -26.16 33.51
CA ALA A 419 -24.52 -27.52 33.81
C ALA A 419 -24.18 -28.47 32.65
N ILE A 420 -23.60 -29.64 32.94
CA ILE A 420 -23.19 -30.61 31.90
C ILE A 420 -24.36 -30.92 30.96
N ALA A 421 -25.58 -31.04 31.49
CA ALA A 421 -26.77 -31.32 30.71
C ALA A 421 -27.09 -30.25 29.67
N ASP A 422 -26.72 -28.99 29.94
CA ASP A 422 -27.02 -27.83 29.09
C ASP A 422 -25.83 -27.40 28.23
N ALA A 423 -24.63 -27.96 28.47
CA ALA A 423 -23.38 -27.51 27.86
C ALA A 423 -23.39 -27.60 26.31
N ALA A 424 -23.93 -28.68 25.78
CA ALA A 424 -23.99 -28.84 24.31
C ALA A 424 -24.94 -27.80 23.66
N ALA A 425 -26.11 -27.53 24.28
CA ALA A 425 -27.04 -26.54 23.78
C ALA A 425 -26.48 -25.11 23.88
N HIS A 426 -25.79 -24.80 25.01
CA HIS A 426 -25.14 -23.52 25.22
C HIS A 426 -24.05 -23.25 24.15
N VAL A 427 -23.14 -24.22 23.96
CA VAL A 427 -22.06 -24.14 22.95
C VAL A 427 -22.62 -23.98 21.54
N LYS A 428 -23.69 -24.74 21.19
CA LYS A 428 -24.34 -24.63 19.90
C LYS A 428 -24.92 -23.25 19.66
N SER A 429 -25.59 -22.68 20.69
CA SER A 429 -26.12 -21.32 20.61
C SER A 429 -25.02 -20.28 20.40
N ALA A 430 -23.91 -20.39 21.14
CA ALA A 430 -22.75 -19.51 21.00
C ALA A 430 -22.13 -19.58 19.59
N CYS A 431 -22.07 -20.77 18.99
CA CYS A 431 -21.59 -20.94 17.60
C CYS A 431 -22.54 -20.35 16.54
N ALA A 432 -23.82 -20.20 16.82
CA ALA A 432 -24.81 -19.73 15.86
C ALA A 432 -25.00 -18.20 15.85
N THR A 433 -24.58 -17.50 16.91
CA THR A 433 -24.74 -16.05 17.08
C THR A 433 -23.57 -15.21 16.56
N SER A 434 -22.60 -15.83 15.87
CA SER A 434 -21.33 -15.21 15.51
C SER A 434 -21.13 -15.13 13.99
#